data_1d27932f97675ec7ee1151335891e3aa
#
_entry.id   1d27932f97675ec7ee1151335891e3aa
#
_cell.length_a   1.000
_cell.length_b   1.000
_cell.length_c   1.000
_cell.angle_alpha   90.00
_cell.angle_beta   90.00
_cell.angle_gamma   90.00
#
_symmetry.space_group_name_H-M   'P 1'
#
loop_
_entity.id
_entity.type
_entity.pdbx_description
1 polymer ?
#
loop_
_entity_poly.entity_id
_entity_poly.type
_entity_poly.pdbx_seq_one_letter_code
_entity_poly.pdbx_strand_id
1 'polypeptide(L)'
;SWDEEIFQSSRLSLYKEAVIKLKESGRLYACYDTREELDLMRRRLLSAGKPPIYDRRGLHLGDAERIKLESTGRIPHWRFLLDGNPAKWGDLIRGDQEYNTNNISDPVLIREDGSYLYTLPSVVDDISCGVTHIIRGEDHVTNTAVQIQIFEALGNVKKQILFAHLPLLTDRGGDGLSKRLGSLSVKDLKESGL
;
A
#
# COMPACT_ATOMS: atom_id res chain seq x y z
N SER A 1 13.91 -26.10 3.33
CA SER A 1 13.08 -26.57 2.21
C SER A 1 11.75 -25.83 2.26
N TRP A 2 11.17 -25.55 1.14
CA TRP A 2 9.83 -24.98 0.95
C TRP A 2 9.01 -25.97 0.13
N ASP A 3 7.70 -25.88 0.27
CA ASP A 3 6.78 -26.80 -0.41
C ASP A 3 6.43 -26.28 -1.82
N GLU A 4 6.45 -24.95 -2.01
CA GLU A 4 6.11 -24.31 -3.27
C GLU A 4 6.95 -23.05 -3.48
N GLU A 5 7.33 -22.78 -4.73
CA GLU A 5 7.97 -21.53 -5.15
C GLU A 5 7.06 -20.78 -6.09
N ILE A 6 6.80 -19.50 -5.77
CA ILE A 6 5.83 -18.66 -6.48
C ILE A 6 6.50 -17.38 -6.96
N PHE A 7 6.33 -17.08 -8.25
CA PHE A 7 6.79 -15.84 -8.87
C PHE A 7 5.60 -14.90 -9.14
N GLN A 8 5.63 -13.70 -8.62
CA GLN A 8 4.57 -12.71 -8.83
C GLN A 8 4.32 -12.41 -10.31
N SER A 9 5.35 -12.44 -11.15
CA SER A 9 5.24 -12.24 -12.61
C SER A 9 4.36 -13.27 -13.31
N SER A 10 4.21 -14.47 -12.75
CA SER A 10 3.34 -15.53 -13.28
C SER A 10 1.89 -15.46 -12.80
N ARG A 11 1.55 -14.52 -11.91
CA ARG A 11 0.25 -14.46 -11.22
C ARG A 11 -0.64 -13.29 -11.66
N LEU A 12 -0.33 -12.67 -12.78
CA LEU A 12 -1.03 -11.47 -13.29
C LEU A 12 -2.55 -11.69 -13.48
N SER A 13 -2.99 -12.92 -13.78
CA SER A 13 -4.42 -13.26 -13.89
C SER A 13 -5.15 -13.07 -12.56
N LEU A 14 -4.57 -13.52 -11.45
CA LEU A 14 -5.15 -13.38 -10.11
C LEU A 14 -5.26 -11.90 -9.71
N TYR A 15 -4.25 -11.11 -10.04
CA TYR A 15 -4.28 -9.66 -9.75
C TYR A 15 -5.36 -8.95 -10.59
N LYS A 16 -5.54 -9.35 -11.86
CA LYS A 16 -6.63 -8.83 -12.71
C LYS A 16 -8.01 -9.17 -12.15
N GLU A 17 -8.23 -10.38 -11.68
CA GLU A 17 -9.49 -10.78 -11.03
C GLU A 17 -9.77 -9.96 -9.77
N ALA A 18 -8.76 -9.75 -8.92
CA ALA A 18 -8.87 -8.91 -7.74
C ALA A 18 -9.22 -7.45 -8.11
N VAL A 19 -8.59 -6.91 -9.17
CA VAL A 19 -8.90 -5.57 -9.68
C VAL A 19 -10.34 -5.45 -10.13
N ILE A 20 -10.87 -6.46 -10.84
CA ILE A 20 -12.27 -6.47 -11.28
C ILE A 20 -13.19 -6.40 -10.06
N LYS A 21 -12.99 -7.26 -9.07
CA LYS A 21 -13.77 -7.26 -7.82
C LYS A 21 -13.73 -5.92 -7.09
N LEU A 22 -12.55 -5.31 -7.00
CA LEU A 22 -12.40 -4.00 -6.34
C LEU A 22 -13.07 -2.87 -7.13
N LYS A 23 -13.11 -2.93 -8.46
CA LYS A 23 -13.85 -1.98 -9.30
C LYS A 23 -15.36 -2.15 -9.15
N GLU A 24 -15.85 -3.37 -9.22
CA GLU A 24 -17.28 -3.70 -9.08
C GLU A 24 -17.83 -3.32 -7.71
N SER A 25 -17.02 -3.45 -6.65
CA SER A 25 -17.38 -3.03 -5.30
C SER A 25 -17.24 -1.53 -5.06
N GLY A 26 -16.79 -0.75 -6.05
CA GLY A 26 -16.54 0.69 -5.92
C GLY A 26 -15.32 1.04 -5.05
N ARG A 27 -14.52 0.04 -4.66
CA ARG A 27 -13.33 0.24 -3.81
C ARG A 27 -12.07 0.60 -4.62
N LEU A 28 -12.13 0.58 -5.94
CA LEU A 28 -11.03 0.99 -6.82
C LEU A 28 -11.54 1.99 -7.85
N TYR A 29 -10.97 3.18 -7.88
CA TYR A 29 -11.38 4.27 -8.76
C TYR A 29 -10.23 4.85 -9.57
N ALA A 30 -10.57 5.40 -10.75
CA ALA A 30 -9.64 6.03 -11.66
C ALA A 30 -9.25 7.43 -11.17
N CYS A 31 -7.96 7.75 -11.21
CA CYS A 31 -7.41 9.05 -10.93
C CYS A 31 -6.54 9.49 -12.11
N TYR A 32 -6.87 10.64 -12.70
CA TYR A 32 -6.20 11.17 -13.89
C TYR A 32 -5.22 12.31 -13.57
N ASP A 33 -5.01 12.59 -12.29
CA ASP A 33 -4.06 13.64 -11.88
C ASP A 33 -2.63 13.25 -12.24
N THR A 34 -1.91 14.17 -12.87
CA THR A 34 -0.50 13.96 -13.18
C THR A 34 0.35 14.08 -11.91
N ARG A 35 1.59 13.60 -12.00
CA ARG A 35 2.55 13.71 -10.90
C ARG A 35 2.76 15.17 -10.48
N GLU A 36 2.85 16.10 -11.44
CA GLU A 36 3.03 17.51 -11.20
C GLU A 36 1.82 18.13 -10.47
N GLU A 37 0.60 17.73 -10.88
CA GLU A 37 -0.65 18.18 -10.24
C GLU A 37 -0.72 17.69 -8.78
N LEU A 38 -0.37 16.43 -8.53
CA LEU A 38 -0.32 15.85 -7.19
C LEU A 38 0.76 16.50 -6.32
N ASP A 39 1.95 16.77 -6.86
CA ASP A 39 3.03 17.46 -6.15
C ASP A 39 2.64 18.92 -5.82
N LEU A 40 1.96 19.60 -6.72
CA LEU A 40 1.46 20.95 -6.49
C LEU A 40 0.40 20.96 -5.37
N MET A 41 -0.54 20.03 -5.42
CA MET A 41 -1.55 19.86 -4.37
C MET A 41 -0.88 19.60 -3.01
N ARG A 42 0.07 18.68 -2.96
CA ARG A 42 0.84 18.36 -1.75
C ARG A 42 1.52 19.59 -1.16
N ARG A 43 2.22 20.38 -1.99
CA ARG A 43 2.90 21.60 -1.54
C ARG A 43 1.92 22.63 -0.98
N ARG A 44 0.77 22.81 -1.65
CA ARG A 44 -0.29 23.72 -1.18
C ARG A 44 -0.84 23.32 0.18
N LEU A 45 -1.10 22.04 0.39
CA LEU A 45 -1.58 21.55 1.69
C LEU A 45 -0.53 21.75 2.79
N LEU A 46 0.73 21.40 2.53
CA LEU A 46 1.82 21.59 3.49
C LEU A 46 2.05 23.08 3.82
N SER A 47 2.02 23.98 2.84
CA SER A 47 2.13 25.42 3.09
C SER A 47 0.97 26.00 3.88
N ALA A 48 -0.21 25.36 3.81
CA ALA A 48 -1.38 25.70 4.62
C ALA A 48 -1.42 25.01 6.00
N GLY A 49 -0.34 24.31 6.40
CA GLY A 49 -0.29 23.56 7.65
C GLY A 49 -1.22 22.34 7.70
N LYS A 50 -1.67 21.85 6.53
CA LYS A 50 -2.57 20.71 6.42
C LYS A 50 -1.80 19.44 6.02
N PRO A 51 -2.23 18.26 6.48
CA PRO A 51 -1.66 17.00 6.02
C PRO A 51 -1.85 16.84 4.50
N PRO A 52 -0.85 16.34 3.77
CA PRO A 52 -0.88 16.21 2.32
C PRO A 52 -1.71 15.00 1.85
N ILE A 53 -2.98 14.97 2.24
CA ILE A 53 -3.91 13.90 1.90
C ILE A 53 -4.60 14.22 0.57
N TYR A 54 -4.71 13.23 -0.31
CA TYR A 54 -5.40 13.36 -1.58
C TYR A 54 -6.89 13.64 -1.37
N ASP A 55 -7.41 14.65 -2.06
CA ASP A 55 -8.78 15.18 -1.91
C ASP A 55 -9.87 14.32 -2.57
N ARG A 56 -9.51 13.19 -3.17
CA ARG A 56 -10.43 12.25 -3.82
C ARG A 56 -11.19 12.82 -5.04
N ARG A 57 -10.70 13.92 -5.62
CA ARG A 57 -11.39 14.54 -6.77
C ARG A 57 -11.62 13.57 -7.94
N GLY A 58 -10.77 12.52 -8.10
CA GLY A 58 -10.97 11.47 -9.09
C GLY A 58 -12.29 10.71 -8.95
N LEU A 59 -12.87 10.63 -7.73
CA LEU A 59 -14.19 10.01 -7.49
C LEU A 59 -15.34 10.83 -8.07
N HIS A 60 -15.17 12.13 -8.18
CA HIS A 60 -16.23 13.06 -8.56
C HIS A 60 -16.23 13.39 -10.06
N LEU A 61 -15.30 12.82 -10.83
CA LEU A 61 -15.26 13.00 -12.28
C LEU A 61 -16.46 12.32 -12.93
N GLY A 62 -17.24 13.12 -13.67
CA GLY A 62 -18.30 12.61 -14.53
C GLY A 62 -17.76 11.90 -15.78
N ASP A 63 -18.59 11.12 -16.47
CA ASP A 63 -18.17 10.38 -17.66
C ASP A 63 -17.66 11.31 -18.77
N ALA A 64 -18.31 12.46 -18.97
CA ALA A 64 -17.87 13.45 -19.96
C ALA A 64 -16.48 14.01 -19.66
N GLU A 65 -16.16 14.22 -18.39
CA GLU A 65 -14.84 14.71 -17.96
C GLU A 65 -13.77 13.63 -18.14
N ARG A 66 -14.09 12.37 -17.82
CA ARG A 66 -13.19 11.23 -18.03
C ARG A 66 -12.86 11.08 -19.52
N ILE A 67 -13.88 11.07 -20.38
CA ILE A 67 -13.72 10.98 -21.84
C ILE A 67 -12.84 12.14 -22.34
N LYS A 68 -13.06 13.37 -21.85
CA LYS A 68 -12.25 14.51 -22.20
C LYS A 68 -10.79 14.34 -21.79
N LEU A 69 -10.51 13.86 -20.58
CA LEU A 69 -9.15 13.60 -20.09
C LEU A 69 -8.47 12.53 -20.95
N GLU A 70 -9.15 11.43 -21.24
CA GLU A 70 -8.65 10.35 -22.09
C GLU A 70 -8.38 10.81 -23.52
N SER A 71 -9.24 11.67 -24.09
CA SER A 71 -9.02 12.25 -25.43
C SER A 71 -7.77 13.14 -25.50
N THR A 72 -7.30 13.66 -24.38
CA THR A 72 -6.03 14.41 -24.30
C THR A 72 -4.82 13.50 -24.03
N GLY A 73 -5.01 12.17 -24.04
CA GLY A 73 -3.95 11.19 -23.85
C GLY A 73 -3.67 10.88 -22.39
N ARG A 74 -4.49 11.35 -21.44
CA ARG A 74 -4.30 10.96 -20.03
C ARG A 74 -4.72 9.52 -19.80
N ILE A 75 -3.84 8.75 -19.16
CA ILE A 75 -4.08 7.38 -18.73
C ILE A 75 -4.27 7.40 -17.21
N PRO A 76 -5.35 6.79 -16.68
CA PRO A 76 -5.57 6.82 -15.24
C PRO A 76 -4.62 5.87 -14.51
N HIS A 77 -4.15 6.29 -13.35
CA HIS A 77 -3.75 5.38 -12.31
C HIS A 77 -4.93 5.05 -11.40
N TRP A 78 -4.88 3.92 -10.70
CA TRP A 78 -6.02 3.45 -9.92
C TRP A 78 -5.72 3.49 -8.43
N ARG A 79 -6.61 4.13 -7.68
CA ARG A 79 -6.51 4.27 -6.24
C ARG A 79 -7.54 3.41 -5.52
N PHE A 80 -7.12 2.81 -4.42
CA PHE A 80 -8.02 2.10 -3.52
C PHE A 80 -8.71 3.10 -2.59
N LEU A 81 -10.04 3.07 -2.57
CA LEU A 81 -10.85 3.92 -1.71
C LEU A 81 -10.83 3.37 -0.28
N LEU A 82 -10.16 4.07 0.61
CA LEU A 82 -10.25 3.81 2.05
C LEU A 82 -11.61 4.26 2.57
N ASP A 83 -12.25 3.44 3.41
CA ASP A 83 -13.61 3.71 3.89
C ASP A 83 -13.69 4.74 5.03
N GLY A 84 -12.55 5.23 5.50
CA GLY A 84 -12.45 6.20 6.58
C GLY A 84 -12.59 5.61 7.98
N ASN A 85 -12.93 4.32 8.11
CA ASN A 85 -12.97 3.66 9.41
C ASN A 85 -11.56 3.38 9.92
N PRO A 86 -11.33 3.45 11.24
CA PRO A 86 -10.06 3.03 11.83
C PRO A 86 -9.80 1.54 11.55
N ALA A 87 -8.62 1.23 11.03
CA ALA A 87 -8.17 -0.15 10.93
C ALA A 87 -7.66 -0.61 12.31
N LYS A 88 -8.14 -1.75 12.79
CA LYS A 88 -7.77 -2.32 14.10
C LYS A 88 -7.24 -3.73 13.92
N TRP A 89 -6.15 -4.05 14.61
CA TRP A 89 -5.60 -5.41 14.64
C TRP A 89 -4.81 -5.66 15.91
N GLY A 90 -4.74 -6.92 16.31
CA GLY A 90 -3.78 -7.38 17.32
C GLY A 90 -2.43 -7.64 16.66
N ASP A 91 -1.39 -6.96 17.13
CA ASP A 91 -0.01 -7.18 16.68
C ASP A 91 0.73 -8.01 17.73
N LEU A 92 1.36 -9.09 17.30
CA LEU A 92 2.02 -10.04 18.21
C LEU A 92 3.21 -9.43 18.98
N ILE A 93 3.75 -8.30 18.50
CA ILE A 93 4.89 -7.61 19.13
C ILE A 93 4.47 -6.29 19.73
N ARG A 94 3.64 -5.52 19.03
CA ARG A 94 3.25 -4.16 19.42
C ARG A 94 1.94 -4.09 20.21
N GLY A 95 1.27 -5.24 20.43
CA GLY A 95 -0.06 -5.28 21.06
C GLY A 95 -1.17 -4.72 20.17
N ASP A 96 -2.27 -4.31 20.77
CA ASP A 96 -3.41 -3.79 20.02
C ASP A 96 -3.06 -2.49 19.30
N GLN A 97 -3.32 -2.49 18.01
CA GLN A 97 -3.07 -1.36 17.12
C GLN A 97 -4.40 -0.80 16.57
N GLU A 98 -4.47 0.52 16.52
CA GLU A 98 -5.54 1.25 15.86
C GLU A 98 -4.95 2.35 14.99
N TYR A 99 -5.31 2.37 13.71
CA TYR A 99 -4.82 3.35 12.77
C TYR A 99 -5.96 4.07 12.06
N ASN A 100 -6.02 5.40 12.20
CA ASN A 100 -7.05 6.21 11.56
C ASN A 100 -6.71 6.39 10.07
N THR A 101 -7.44 5.71 9.19
CA THR A 101 -7.22 5.74 7.74
C THR A 101 -7.57 7.08 7.09
N ASN A 102 -8.26 7.99 7.80
CA ASN A 102 -8.46 9.36 7.32
C ASN A 102 -7.17 10.20 7.30
N ASN A 103 -6.12 9.73 7.98
CA ASN A 103 -4.83 10.42 8.03
C ASN A 103 -3.89 10.04 6.87
N ILE A 104 -4.33 9.19 5.96
CA ILE A 104 -3.55 8.77 4.79
C ILE A 104 -4.34 8.98 3.49
N SER A 105 -3.61 9.21 2.41
CA SER A 105 -4.21 9.25 1.07
C SER A 105 -4.62 7.87 0.62
N ASP A 106 -5.70 7.79 -0.16
CA ASP A 106 -6.04 6.56 -0.87
C ASP A 106 -4.84 6.06 -1.68
N PRO A 107 -4.34 4.84 -1.42
CA PRO A 107 -3.13 4.36 -2.05
C PRO A 107 -3.33 4.04 -3.52
N VAL A 108 -2.32 4.31 -4.33
CA VAL A 108 -2.29 3.84 -5.71
C VAL A 108 -1.98 2.34 -5.70
N LEU A 109 -2.82 1.55 -6.35
CA LEU A 109 -2.61 0.11 -6.53
C LEU A 109 -2.10 -0.24 -7.93
N ILE A 110 -2.46 0.57 -8.95
CA ILE A 110 -2.08 0.36 -10.34
C ILE A 110 -1.60 1.68 -10.92
N ARG A 111 -0.44 1.68 -11.53
CA ARG A 111 0.11 2.85 -12.23
C ARG A 111 -0.54 3.06 -13.60
N GLU A 112 -0.26 4.20 -14.22
CA GLU A 112 -0.68 4.55 -15.60
C GLU A 112 -0.19 3.54 -16.64
N ASP A 113 0.99 2.96 -16.45
CA ASP A 113 1.54 1.91 -17.31
C ASP A 113 0.92 0.52 -17.10
N GLY A 114 -0.07 0.41 -16.22
CA GLY A 114 -0.74 -0.84 -15.87
C GLY A 114 0.03 -1.70 -14.86
N SER A 115 1.21 -1.28 -14.40
CA SER A 115 1.97 -2.04 -13.41
C SER A 115 1.33 -1.97 -12.02
N TYR A 116 1.35 -3.10 -11.32
CA TYR A 116 0.84 -3.21 -9.96
C TYR A 116 1.87 -2.71 -8.95
N LEU A 117 1.41 -1.94 -7.96
CA LEU A 117 2.22 -1.59 -6.80
C LEU A 117 2.12 -2.67 -5.73
N TYR A 118 3.17 -2.78 -4.92
CA TYR A 118 3.39 -3.79 -3.88
C TYR A 118 2.12 -4.21 -3.11
N THR A 119 1.29 -3.26 -2.72
CA THR A 119 0.17 -3.50 -1.81
C THR A 119 -0.88 -4.47 -2.36
N LEU A 120 -1.22 -4.38 -3.65
CA LEU A 120 -2.22 -5.27 -4.26
C LEU A 120 -1.69 -6.70 -4.45
N PRO A 121 -0.54 -6.92 -5.11
CA PRO A 121 0.02 -8.27 -5.25
C PRO A 121 0.23 -8.96 -3.90
N SER A 122 0.77 -8.26 -2.89
CA SER A 122 1.01 -8.88 -1.59
C SER A 122 -0.27 -9.40 -0.94
N VAL A 123 -1.35 -8.61 -0.93
CA VAL A 123 -2.64 -9.04 -0.37
C VAL A 123 -3.23 -10.21 -1.15
N VAL A 124 -3.20 -10.17 -2.48
CA VAL A 124 -3.76 -11.24 -3.32
C VAL A 124 -2.97 -12.54 -3.14
N ASP A 125 -1.66 -12.45 -3.05
CA ASP A 125 -0.79 -13.61 -2.82
C ASP A 125 -1.00 -14.18 -1.42
N ASP A 126 -1.07 -13.34 -0.39
CA ASP A 126 -1.35 -13.78 0.99
C ASP A 126 -2.69 -14.52 1.10
N ILE A 127 -3.73 -14.04 0.41
CA ILE A 127 -5.03 -14.71 0.34
C ILE A 127 -4.89 -16.09 -0.35
N SER A 128 -4.28 -16.10 -1.53
CA SER A 128 -4.25 -17.31 -2.37
C SER A 128 -3.32 -18.39 -1.82
N CYS A 129 -2.24 -18.00 -1.13
CA CYS A 129 -1.32 -18.92 -0.48
C CYS A 129 -1.76 -19.31 0.93
N GLY A 130 -2.85 -18.74 1.44
CA GLY A 130 -3.36 -19.06 2.77
C GLY A 130 -2.43 -18.59 3.90
N VAL A 131 -1.72 -17.48 3.70
CA VAL A 131 -0.84 -16.88 4.71
C VAL A 131 -1.62 -16.60 5.98
N THR A 132 -1.07 -17.01 7.10
CA THR A 132 -1.67 -16.86 8.45
C THR A 132 -0.97 -15.81 9.30
N HIS A 133 0.32 -15.58 9.05
CA HIS A 133 1.15 -14.65 9.81
C HIS A 133 1.95 -13.76 8.86
N ILE A 134 1.90 -12.44 9.07
CA ILE A 134 2.71 -11.45 8.35
C ILE A 134 3.68 -10.83 9.34
N ILE A 135 4.96 -11.20 9.23
CA ILE A 135 6.04 -10.76 10.11
C ILE A 135 6.98 -9.87 9.32
N ARG A 136 7.14 -8.59 9.72
CA ARG A 136 7.92 -7.61 8.96
C ARG A 136 8.40 -6.43 9.82
N GLY A 137 9.11 -5.48 9.23
CA GLY A 137 9.54 -4.25 9.91
C GLY A 137 8.38 -3.30 10.24
N GLU A 138 8.52 -2.51 11.30
CA GLU A 138 7.51 -1.55 11.75
C GLU A 138 7.28 -0.38 10.78
N ASP A 139 8.16 -0.16 9.80
CA ASP A 139 7.98 0.77 8.69
C ASP A 139 6.75 0.40 7.81
N HIS A 140 6.25 -0.83 7.93
CA HIS A 140 5.06 -1.33 7.26
C HIS A 140 3.75 -1.21 8.07
N VAL A 141 3.73 -0.63 9.26
CA VAL A 141 2.52 -0.49 10.10
C VAL A 141 1.40 0.24 9.35
N THR A 142 1.70 1.35 8.67
CA THR A 142 0.72 2.06 7.84
C THR A 142 0.19 1.20 6.69
N ASN A 143 1.07 0.38 6.08
CA ASN A 143 0.66 -0.53 5.01
C ASN A 143 -0.30 -1.60 5.54
N THR A 144 -0.16 -2.05 6.79
CA THR A 144 -1.06 -3.00 7.42
C THR A 144 -2.49 -2.45 7.49
N ALA A 145 -2.66 -1.19 7.89
CA ALA A 145 -3.97 -0.55 7.94
C ALA A 145 -4.67 -0.55 6.57
N VAL A 146 -3.92 -0.30 5.50
CA VAL A 146 -4.41 -0.34 4.11
C VAL A 146 -4.73 -1.78 3.70
N GLN A 147 -3.82 -2.72 3.96
CA GLN A 147 -3.98 -4.12 3.56
C GLN A 147 -5.18 -4.78 4.22
N ILE A 148 -5.46 -4.49 5.50
CA ILE A 148 -6.66 -4.98 6.19
C ILE A 148 -7.91 -4.60 5.39
N GLN A 149 -8.06 -3.35 4.98
CA GLN A 149 -9.21 -2.91 4.20
C GLN A 149 -9.27 -3.55 2.80
N ILE A 150 -8.12 -3.88 2.19
CA ILE A 150 -8.10 -4.60 0.91
C ILE A 150 -8.49 -6.08 1.12
N PHE A 151 -8.02 -6.74 2.19
CA PHE A 151 -8.44 -8.09 2.58
C PHE A 151 -9.97 -8.16 2.74
N GLU A 152 -10.55 -7.20 3.43
CA GLU A 152 -12.00 -7.08 3.64
C GLU A 152 -12.74 -6.87 2.32
N ALA A 153 -12.28 -5.94 1.49
CA ALA A 153 -12.88 -5.63 0.19
C ALA A 153 -12.84 -6.81 -0.80
N LEU A 154 -11.85 -7.69 -0.68
CA LEU A 154 -11.74 -8.92 -1.46
C LEU A 154 -12.51 -10.10 -0.86
N GLY A 155 -13.21 -9.89 0.27
CA GLY A 155 -14.06 -10.88 0.92
C GLY A 155 -13.30 -11.86 1.85
N ASN A 156 -12.05 -11.56 2.21
CA ASN A 156 -11.26 -12.41 3.11
C ASN A 156 -11.51 -12.09 4.59
N VAL A 157 -12.78 -11.97 4.97
CA VAL A 157 -13.19 -11.64 6.37
C VAL A 157 -13.07 -12.84 7.31
N LYS A 158 -12.94 -14.07 6.77
CA LYS A 158 -13.04 -15.32 7.56
C LYS A 158 -11.71 -15.82 8.11
N LYS A 159 -10.58 -15.42 7.56
CA LYS A 159 -9.25 -15.80 8.07
C LYS A 159 -8.61 -14.58 8.72
N GLN A 160 -8.52 -14.62 10.03
CA GLN A 160 -7.78 -13.59 10.76
C GLN A 160 -6.28 -13.80 10.48
N ILE A 161 -5.69 -12.88 9.70
CA ILE A 161 -4.25 -12.82 9.53
C ILE A 161 -3.66 -12.16 10.77
N LEU A 162 -2.65 -12.79 11.35
CA LEU A 162 -1.90 -12.23 12.47
C LEU A 162 -0.72 -11.40 11.95
N PHE A 163 -0.52 -10.24 12.55
CA PHE A 163 0.58 -9.36 12.20
C PHE A 163 1.62 -9.29 13.31
N ALA A 164 2.88 -9.13 12.93
CA ALA A 164 3.98 -8.89 13.85
C ALA A 164 4.94 -7.85 13.23
N HIS A 165 5.06 -6.69 13.86
CA HIS A 165 5.94 -5.62 13.39
C HIS A 165 7.16 -5.50 14.28
N LEU A 166 8.31 -5.92 13.76
CA LEU A 166 9.61 -5.83 14.42
C LEU A 166 10.14 -4.38 14.40
N PRO A 167 10.75 -3.90 15.49
CA PRO A 167 11.41 -2.61 15.48
C PRO A 167 12.53 -2.57 14.44
N LEU A 168 12.74 -1.39 13.85
CA LEU A 168 13.86 -1.18 12.95
C LEU A 168 15.17 -1.16 13.72
N LEU A 169 16.21 -1.69 13.11
CA LEU A 169 17.56 -1.53 13.65
C LEU A 169 17.99 -0.07 13.45
N THR A 170 18.43 0.54 14.54
CA THR A 170 18.91 1.91 14.55
C THR A 170 20.40 1.96 14.95
N ASP A 171 21.06 3.04 14.57
CA ASP A 171 22.39 3.35 15.08
C ASP A 171 22.34 3.88 16.53
N ARG A 172 23.49 4.26 17.08
CA ARG A 172 23.58 4.85 18.44
C ARG A 172 22.89 6.20 18.57
N GLY A 173 22.66 6.91 17.47
CA GLY A 173 21.94 8.17 17.40
C GLY A 173 20.41 8.00 17.30
N GLY A 174 19.91 6.76 17.11
CA GLY A 174 18.51 6.48 16.91
C GLY A 174 18.05 6.55 15.45
N ASP A 175 18.96 6.84 14.51
CA ASP A 175 18.65 6.88 13.09
C ASP A 175 18.60 5.45 12.51
N GLY A 176 17.59 5.20 11.63
CA GLY A 176 17.45 3.90 10.98
C GLY A 176 18.66 3.56 10.13
N LEU A 177 19.16 2.33 10.28
CA LEU A 177 20.27 1.84 9.45
C LEU A 177 19.85 1.87 7.97
N SER A 178 20.55 2.67 7.17
CA SER A 178 20.27 2.77 5.73
C SER A 178 21.54 2.60 4.89
N LYS A 179 21.43 1.88 3.78
CA LYS A 179 22.56 1.70 2.84
C LYS A 179 23.16 3.02 2.31
N ARG A 180 22.38 4.10 2.35
CA ARG A 180 22.81 5.43 1.88
C ARG A 180 23.73 6.15 2.86
N LEU A 181 23.72 5.75 4.12
CA LEU A 181 24.53 6.36 5.20
C LEU A 181 25.78 5.55 5.52
N GLY A 182 26.14 4.55 4.69
CA GLY A 182 27.30 3.68 4.96
C GLY A 182 27.11 2.81 6.22
N SER A 183 25.85 2.58 6.61
CA SER A 183 25.53 1.75 7.77
C SER A 183 25.84 0.28 7.49
N LEU A 184 26.33 -0.40 8.49
CA LEU A 184 26.75 -1.80 8.53
C LEU A 184 25.78 -2.73 7.78
N SER A 185 26.21 -3.25 6.64
CA SER A 185 25.54 -4.36 5.99
C SER A 185 25.85 -5.67 6.73
N VAL A 186 25.05 -6.72 6.47
CA VAL A 186 25.38 -8.08 6.99
C VAL A 186 26.79 -8.52 6.58
N LYS A 187 27.26 -8.05 5.42
CA LYS A 187 28.63 -8.30 4.95
C LYS A 187 29.65 -7.59 5.86
N ASP A 188 29.43 -6.31 6.17
CA ASP A 188 30.32 -5.53 7.04
C ASP A 188 30.36 -6.10 8.47
N LEU A 189 29.20 -6.59 8.97
CA LEU A 189 29.11 -7.27 10.25
C LEU A 189 29.94 -8.57 10.25
N LYS A 190 29.84 -9.38 9.21
CA LYS A 190 30.67 -10.60 9.06
C LYS A 190 32.16 -10.26 8.97
N GLU A 191 32.54 -9.23 8.23
CA GLU A 191 33.93 -8.80 8.08
C GLU A 191 34.49 -8.20 9.37
N SER A 192 33.63 -7.62 10.24
CA SER A 192 34.01 -7.14 11.58
C SER A 192 34.02 -8.20 12.67
N GLY A 193 33.70 -9.46 12.34
CA GLY A 193 33.79 -10.58 13.27
C GLY A 193 32.56 -10.78 14.16
N LEU A 194 31.42 -10.27 13.76
CA LEU A 194 30.09 -10.48 14.39
C LEU A 194 29.31 -11.55 13.66
#